data_2ecdfac3bb0159038c8206b55583136e
#
_entry.id   2ecdfac3bb0159038c8206b55583136e
#
_cell.length_a   1.000
_cell.length_b   1.000
_cell.length_c   1.000
_cell.angle_alpha   90.00
_cell.angle_beta   90.00
_cell.angle_gamma   90.00
#
_symmetry.space_group_name_H-M   'P 1'
#
loop_
_entity.id
_entity.type
_entity.pdbx_description
1 polymer ?
#
loop_
_entity_poly.entity_id
_entity_poly.type
_entity_poly.pdbx_seq_one_letter_code
_entity_poly.pdbx_strand_id
1 'polypeptide(L)'
;MMGGKSSLSRIQLERGTVSMIHTIHACMQCRDHPCYSACPKKDKAMCIDEKLGIAYVNQEECVGCRLCVKACPFEPKRIRMNLDKPRPKAIKCDMCRTRPNGPACVEYCQVRCIGKSEDPVPVDDRGRTQGLF
;
A
#
# COMPACT_ATOMS: atom_id res chain seq x y z
N MET A 1 -4.68 -22.79 10.98
CA MET A 1 -4.09 -21.54 10.57
C MET A 1 -4.34 -21.29 9.10
N MET A 2 -4.76 -20.13 8.74
CA MET A 2 -5.11 -19.72 7.37
C MET A 2 -3.84 -19.53 6.52
N GLY A 3 -3.05 -20.58 6.37
CA GLY A 3 -1.80 -20.49 5.63
C GLY A 3 -2.02 -19.98 4.22
N GLY A 4 -1.25 -19.06 3.78
CA GLY A 4 -1.17 -18.60 2.42
C GLY A 4 -2.02 -17.39 2.02
N LYS A 5 -3.09 -17.04 2.72
CA LYS A 5 -3.91 -15.88 2.34
C LYS A 5 -3.47 -14.53 2.95
N SER A 6 -2.49 -14.52 3.81
CA SER A 6 -1.88 -13.29 4.32
C SER A 6 -1.23 -12.44 3.22
N SER A 7 -0.89 -13.05 2.09
CA SER A 7 -0.36 -12.35 0.92
C SER A 7 -1.36 -11.37 0.29
N LEU A 8 -2.65 -11.52 0.55
CA LEU A 8 -3.69 -10.64 0.05
C LEU A 8 -3.88 -9.37 0.89
N SER A 9 -3.30 -9.32 2.09
CA SER A 9 -3.36 -8.13 2.92
C SER A 9 -2.58 -6.98 2.27
N ARG A 10 -3.21 -5.82 2.21
CA ARG A 10 -2.59 -4.57 1.71
C ARG A 10 -1.86 -3.79 2.80
N ILE A 11 -2.09 -4.18 4.06
CA ILE A 11 -1.41 -3.66 5.23
C ILE A 11 -0.52 -4.76 5.80
N GLN A 12 0.69 -4.41 6.15
CA GLN A 12 1.67 -5.32 6.73
C GLN A 12 1.88 -4.98 8.20
N LEU A 13 1.96 -6.00 9.03
CA LEU A 13 2.30 -5.87 10.43
C LEU A 13 3.68 -6.48 10.67
N GLU A 14 4.59 -5.68 11.17
CA GLU A 14 5.90 -6.12 11.64
C GLU A 14 5.88 -6.24 13.16
N ARG A 15 6.20 -7.42 13.66
CA ARG A 15 6.34 -7.64 15.09
C ARG A 15 7.71 -7.19 15.55
N GLY A 16 7.74 -6.30 16.54
CA GLY A 16 8.97 -5.90 17.18
C GLY A 16 9.58 -7.01 18.03
N THR A 17 10.87 -6.91 18.29
CA THR A 17 11.61 -7.83 19.18
C THR A 17 11.21 -7.65 20.65
N VAL A 18 10.73 -6.47 21.01
CA VAL A 18 10.19 -6.18 22.32
C VAL A 18 8.69 -6.46 22.30
N SER A 19 8.22 -7.24 23.26
CA SER A 19 6.82 -7.55 23.43
C SER A 19 5.97 -6.27 23.43
N MET A 20 4.89 -6.28 22.67
CA MET A 20 3.91 -5.18 22.51
C MET A 20 4.30 -4.02 21.59
N ILE A 21 5.50 -4.01 21.01
CA ILE A 21 5.84 -3.02 19.99
C ILE A 21 5.62 -3.64 18.61
N HIS A 22 4.63 -3.14 17.90
CA HIS A 22 4.31 -3.58 16.54
C HIS A 22 4.28 -2.37 15.61
N THR A 23 4.78 -2.54 14.41
CA THR A 23 4.77 -1.50 13.38
C THR A 23 3.82 -1.89 12.26
N ILE A 24 2.93 -0.98 11.89
CA ILE A 24 2.00 -1.14 10.79
C ILE A 24 2.56 -0.41 9.57
N HIS A 25 2.63 -1.13 8.45
CA HIS A 25 3.11 -0.60 7.19
C HIS A 25 1.97 -0.60 6.17
N ALA A 26 1.55 0.58 5.76
CA ALA A 26 0.57 0.79 4.70
C ALA A 26 1.17 1.62 3.57
N CYS A 27 0.57 1.57 2.39
CA CYS A 27 0.99 2.42 1.28
C CYS A 27 0.76 3.89 1.63
N MET A 28 1.79 4.71 1.43
CA MET A 28 1.77 6.14 1.75
C MET A 28 1.18 7.01 0.64
N GLN A 29 0.80 6.42 -0.49
CA GLN A 29 0.29 7.17 -1.66
C GLN A 29 1.19 8.36 -2.00
N CYS A 30 2.47 8.08 -2.28
CA CYS A 30 3.49 9.10 -2.54
C CYS A 30 3.02 10.12 -3.58
N ARG A 31 3.35 11.39 -3.36
CA ARG A 31 2.92 12.48 -4.25
C ARG A 31 3.43 12.32 -5.69
N ASP A 32 4.65 11.84 -5.85
CA ASP A 32 5.32 11.61 -7.15
C ASP A 32 5.00 10.25 -7.79
N HIS A 33 4.28 9.38 -7.08
CA HIS A 33 3.86 8.05 -7.53
C HIS A 33 4.95 7.26 -8.28
N PRO A 34 6.10 6.93 -7.65
CA PRO A 34 7.19 6.24 -8.34
C PRO A 34 6.78 4.88 -8.89
N CYS A 35 5.85 4.20 -8.24
CA CYS A 35 5.30 2.92 -8.71
C CYS A 35 4.52 3.07 -10.02
N TYR A 36 3.79 4.17 -10.19
CA TYR A 36 3.10 4.48 -11.44
C TYR A 36 4.10 4.77 -12.55
N SER A 37 5.11 5.59 -12.25
CA SER A 37 6.14 5.97 -13.23
C SER A 37 6.94 4.77 -13.72
N ALA A 38 7.17 3.77 -12.87
CA ALA A 38 7.91 2.56 -13.22
C ALA A 38 7.07 1.52 -13.97
N CYS A 39 5.74 1.64 -13.99
CA CYS A 39 4.88 0.65 -14.64
C CYS A 39 4.98 0.75 -16.16
N PRO A 40 5.28 -0.36 -16.89
CA PRO A 40 5.31 -0.36 -18.35
C PRO A 40 3.92 -0.21 -18.98
N LYS A 41 2.86 -0.50 -18.21
CA LYS A 41 1.46 -0.35 -18.63
C LYS A 41 0.76 0.75 -17.83
N LYS A 42 1.31 1.94 -17.83
CA LYS A 42 0.67 3.12 -17.22
C LYS A 42 -0.74 3.29 -17.77
N ASP A 43 -1.65 3.78 -16.93
CA ASP A 43 -3.06 4.02 -17.22
C ASP A 43 -3.89 2.77 -17.57
N LYS A 44 -3.27 1.61 -17.67
CA LYS A 44 -3.93 0.30 -17.83
C LYS A 44 -3.79 -0.55 -16.58
N ALA A 45 -2.56 -0.91 -16.22
CA ALA A 45 -2.29 -1.75 -15.06
C ALA A 45 -2.10 -0.93 -13.77
N MET A 46 -1.30 0.13 -13.84
CA MET A 46 -1.17 1.09 -12.74
C MET A 46 -1.84 2.38 -13.16
N CYS A 47 -2.89 2.76 -12.46
CA CYS A 47 -3.74 3.89 -12.76
C CYS A 47 -3.72 4.91 -11.64
N ILE A 48 -4.02 6.16 -11.96
CA ILE A 48 -4.24 7.23 -10.98
C ILE A 48 -5.70 7.65 -11.06
N ASP A 49 -6.36 7.65 -9.90
CA ASP A 49 -7.68 8.26 -9.77
C ASP A 49 -7.50 9.77 -9.62
N GLU A 50 -7.85 10.51 -10.65
CA GLU A 50 -7.65 11.98 -10.70
C GLU A 50 -8.43 12.74 -9.63
N LYS A 51 -9.60 12.22 -9.23
CA LYS A 51 -10.43 12.86 -8.21
C LYS A 51 -9.83 12.77 -6.82
N LEU A 52 -9.20 11.64 -6.53
CA LEU A 52 -8.65 11.34 -5.21
C LEU A 52 -7.11 11.46 -5.16
N GLY A 53 -6.46 11.58 -6.30
CA GLY A 53 -4.99 11.59 -6.38
C GLY A 53 -4.34 10.27 -5.95
N ILE A 54 -5.05 9.16 -6.09
CA ILE A 54 -4.64 7.85 -5.57
C ILE A 54 -4.18 6.95 -6.70
N ALA A 55 -2.98 6.39 -6.57
CA ALA A 55 -2.51 5.33 -7.47
C ALA A 55 -3.05 3.97 -7.03
N TYR A 56 -3.60 3.22 -7.96
CA TYR A 56 -4.15 1.88 -7.73
C TYR A 56 -3.75 0.91 -8.83
N VAL A 57 -3.89 -0.39 -8.56
CA VAL A 57 -3.57 -1.45 -9.52
C VAL A 57 -4.84 -2.05 -10.09
N ASN A 58 -4.95 -2.06 -11.42
CA ASN A 58 -5.90 -2.90 -12.12
C ASN A 58 -5.27 -4.28 -12.31
N GLN A 59 -5.75 -5.25 -11.55
CA GLN A 59 -5.18 -6.59 -11.56
C GLN A 59 -5.39 -7.35 -12.86
N GLU A 60 -6.42 -7.02 -13.62
CA GLU A 60 -6.67 -7.66 -14.92
C GLU A 60 -5.56 -7.36 -15.92
N GLU A 61 -5.13 -6.12 -15.97
CA GLU A 61 -4.11 -5.63 -16.89
C GLU A 61 -2.67 -5.82 -16.38
N CYS A 62 -2.49 -6.08 -15.10
CA CYS A 62 -1.17 -6.26 -14.50
C CYS A 62 -0.47 -7.50 -15.05
N VAL A 63 0.77 -7.35 -15.50
CA VAL A 63 1.58 -8.45 -16.06
C VAL A 63 2.52 -9.11 -15.06
N GLY A 64 2.61 -8.56 -13.83
CA GLY A 64 3.44 -9.13 -12.77
C GLY A 64 4.94 -8.90 -12.91
N CYS A 65 5.35 -7.85 -13.62
CA CYS A 65 6.77 -7.55 -13.89
C CYS A 65 7.57 -7.11 -12.66
N ARG A 66 6.91 -6.78 -11.55
CA ARG A 66 7.51 -6.34 -10.27
C ARG A 66 8.27 -5.01 -10.30
N LEU A 67 8.24 -4.25 -11.37
CA LEU A 67 8.93 -2.95 -11.43
C LEU A 67 8.38 -1.95 -10.41
N CYS A 68 7.07 -1.96 -10.17
CA CYS A 68 6.44 -1.13 -9.16
C CYS A 68 6.92 -1.47 -7.73
N VAL A 69 7.19 -2.75 -7.45
CA VAL A 69 7.75 -3.18 -6.17
C VAL A 69 9.15 -2.63 -5.99
N LYS A 70 9.98 -2.73 -7.03
CA LYS A 70 11.35 -2.20 -6.99
C LYS A 70 11.38 -0.67 -6.86
N ALA A 71 10.44 0.01 -7.50
CA ALA A 71 10.36 1.46 -7.45
C ALA A 71 9.84 2.02 -6.12
N CYS A 72 9.20 1.21 -5.29
CA CYS A 72 8.73 1.63 -3.99
C CYS A 72 9.91 2.02 -3.09
N PRO A 73 9.97 3.28 -2.58
CA PRO A 73 11.12 3.75 -1.80
C PRO A 73 11.16 3.22 -0.36
N PHE A 74 10.07 2.59 0.09
CA PHE A 74 9.94 2.16 1.48
C PHE A 74 10.49 0.75 1.72
N GLU A 75 10.98 0.51 2.94
CA GLU A 75 11.28 -0.83 3.47
C GLU A 75 10.47 -1.07 4.75
N PRO A 76 9.66 -2.14 4.83
CA PRO A 76 9.36 -3.08 3.74
C PRO A 76 8.58 -2.42 2.59
N LYS A 77 8.68 -3.00 1.40
CA LYS A 77 7.95 -2.49 0.23
C LYS A 77 6.44 -2.47 0.50
N ARG A 78 5.78 -1.39 0.11
CA ARG A 78 4.34 -1.22 0.32
C ARG A 78 3.49 -1.87 -0.76
N ILE A 79 4.12 -2.33 -1.84
CA ILE A 79 3.49 -3.10 -2.91
C ILE A 79 3.96 -4.55 -2.77
N ARG A 80 3.01 -5.46 -2.84
CA ARG A 80 3.25 -6.90 -2.75
C ARG A 80 2.73 -7.59 -4.01
N MET A 81 3.16 -8.83 -4.21
CA MET A 81 2.66 -9.66 -5.30
C MET A 81 1.67 -10.69 -4.76
N ASN A 82 0.52 -10.79 -5.41
CA ASN A 82 -0.40 -11.90 -5.17
C ASN A 82 0.12 -13.13 -5.92
N LEU A 83 0.60 -14.11 -5.17
CA LEU A 83 1.16 -15.35 -5.70
C LEU A 83 0.11 -16.47 -5.87
N ASP A 84 -1.12 -16.24 -5.41
CA ASP A 84 -2.20 -17.24 -5.49
C ASP A 84 -2.76 -17.42 -6.90
N LYS A 85 -2.37 -16.55 -7.82
CA LYS A 85 -2.78 -16.63 -9.23
C LYS A 85 -1.68 -17.24 -10.11
N PRO A 86 -2.02 -17.88 -11.22
CA PRO A 86 -1.03 -18.45 -12.14
C PRO A 86 0.03 -17.44 -12.60
N ARG A 87 -0.37 -16.18 -12.74
CA ARG A 87 0.54 -15.05 -12.97
C ARG A 87 0.48 -14.10 -11.78
N PRO A 88 1.59 -13.87 -11.11
CA PRO A 88 1.62 -12.93 -10.00
C PRO A 88 1.10 -11.55 -10.41
N LYS A 89 0.28 -10.95 -9.56
CA LYS A 89 -0.29 -9.62 -9.78
C LYS A 89 0.11 -8.71 -8.64
N ALA A 90 0.35 -7.46 -8.94
CA ALA A 90 0.66 -6.47 -7.90
C ALA A 90 -0.57 -6.16 -7.03
N ILE A 91 -0.33 -6.01 -5.73
CA ILE A 91 -1.34 -5.58 -4.76
C ILE A 91 -0.79 -4.37 -4.01
N LYS A 92 -1.56 -3.31 -3.96
CA LYS A 92 -1.27 -2.15 -3.11
C LYS A 92 -2.53 -1.57 -2.53
N CYS A 93 -2.40 -0.77 -1.49
CA CYS A 93 -3.51 -0.02 -0.91
C CYS A 93 -4.05 1.00 -1.94
N ASP A 94 -5.35 0.98 -2.15
CA ASP A 94 -6.08 1.91 -3.01
C ASP A 94 -6.95 2.89 -2.21
N MET A 95 -6.69 3.01 -0.92
CA MET A 95 -7.46 3.83 0.03
C MET A 95 -8.97 3.50 0.01
N CYS A 96 -9.33 2.28 -0.41
CA CYS A 96 -10.72 1.85 -0.60
C CYS A 96 -11.53 2.84 -1.47
N ARG A 97 -10.95 3.28 -2.59
CA ARG A 97 -11.48 4.34 -3.45
C ARG A 97 -12.92 4.14 -3.94
N THR A 98 -13.38 2.90 -3.99
CA THR A 98 -14.74 2.55 -4.40
C THR A 98 -15.75 2.61 -3.26
N ARG A 99 -15.30 2.78 -2.00
CA ARG A 99 -16.20 2.87 -0.86
C ARG A 99 -16.65 4.32 -0.61
N PRO A 100 -17.95 4.56 -0.41
CA PRO A 100 -18.46 5.92 -0.13
C PRO A 100 -17.94 6.50 1.20
N ASN A 101 -17.70 5.64 2.20
CA ASN A 101 -17.23 6.05 3.52
C ASN A 101 -15.68 6.15 3.63
N GLY A 102 -14.96 5.96 2.52
CA GLY A 102 -13.49 6.02 2.51
C GLY A 102 -12.81 4.77 3.07
N PRO A 103 -11.58 4.90 3.57
CA PRO A 103 -10.77 3.75 3.97
C PRO A 103 -11.37 2.96 5.12
N ALA A 104 -11.56 1.65 4.91
CA ALA A 104 -12.12 0.75 5.92
C ALA A 104 -11.27 0.68 7.19
N CYS A 105 -9.95 0.70 7.06
CA CYS A 105 -9.04 0.66 8.19
C CYS A 105 -9.21 1.86 9.14
N VAL A 106 -9.55 3.03 8.59
CA VAL A 106 -9.84 4.24 9.38
C VAL A 106 -11.20 4.10 10.06
N GLU A 107 -12.22 3.70 9.31
CA GLU A 107 -13.59 3.58 9.81
C GLU A 107 -13.72 2.57 10.96
N TYR A 108 -13.08 1.40 10.81
CA TYR A 108 -13.18 0.31 11.77
C TYR A 108 -12.10 0.32 12.85
N CYS A 109 -11.24 1.31 12.90
CA CYS A 109 -10.26 1.43 13.96
C CYS A 109 -10.93 1.78 15.29
N GLN A 110 -11.02 0.81 16.19
CA GLN A 110 -11.71 0.98 17.48
C GLN A 110 -11.06 2.05 18.36
N VAL A 111 -9.76 2.16 18.30
CA VAL A 111 -8.99 3.15 19.09
C VAL A 111 -8.71 4.45 18.34
N ARG A 112 -9.20 4.57 17.12
CA ARG A 112 -9.10 5.76 16.26
C ARG A 112 -7.67 6.31 16.11
N CYS A 113 -6.69 5.41 16.07
CA CYS A 113 -5.28 5.78 15.90
C CYS A 113 -4.84 5.84 14.44
N ILE A 114 -5.72 5.51 13.50
CA ILE A 114 -5.44 5.55 12.06
C ILE A 114 -6.22 6.74 11.48
N GLY A 115 -5.51 7.61 10.80
CA GLY A 115 -6.08 8.77 10.13
C GLY A 115 -5.72 8.82 8.66
N LYS A 116 -6.44 9.68 7.94
CA LYS A 116 -6.11 10.07 6.57
C LYS A 116 -5.42 11.42 6.64
N SER A 117 -4.22 11.53 6.11
CA SER A 117 -3.51 12.81 6.02
C SER A 117 -3.64 13.36 4.60
N GLU A 118 -3.92 14.63 4.50
CA GLU A 118 -3.90 15.36 3.23
C GLU A 118 -2.47 15.76 2.85
N ASP A 119 -1.63 15.98 3.86
CA ASP A 119 -0.22 16.26 3.66
C ASP A 119 0.61 14.98 3.74
N PRO A 120 1.66 14.85 2.91
CA PRO A 120 2.56 13.72 3.01
C PRO A 120 3.25 13.78 4.38
N VAL A 121 3.05 12.75 5.18
CA VAL A 121 3.74 12.62 6.45
C VAL A 121 5.24 12.47 6.17
N PRO A 122 6.09 13.27 6.77
CA PRO A 122 7.52 13.12 6.60
C PRO A 122 7.95 11.75 7.12
N VAL A 123 8.65 11.03 6.29
CA VAL A 123 9.22 9.73 6.62
C VAL A 123 10.75 9.85 6.61
N ASP A 124 11.39 9.12 7.52
CA ASP A 124 12.84 9.02 7.51
C ASP A 124 13.33 8.13 6.35
N ASP A 125 14.64 8.05 6.17
CA ASP A 125 15.31 7.22 5.18
C ASP A 125 15.00 5.72 5.31
N ARG A 126 14.45 5.31 6.45
CA ARG A 126 13.98 3.93 6.73
C ARG A 126 12.48 3.76 6.54
N GLY A 127 11.80 4.77 6.01
CA GLY A 127 10.37 4.76 5.77
C GLY A 127 9.51 4.85 7.02
N ARG A 128 10.07 5.37 8.14
CA ARG A 128 9.33 5.58 9.37
C ARG A 128 8.80 7.01 9.44
N THR A 129 7.56 7.15 9.88
CA THR A 129 6.96 8.47 10.08
C THR A 129 7.63 9.19 11.25
N GLN A 130 8.12 10.40 11.00
CA GLN A 130 8.64 11.24 12.07
C GLN A 130 7.51 12.06 12.70
N GLY A 131 7.40 11.97 14.00
CA GLY A 131 6.62 12.94 14.79
C GLY A 131 5.13 12.67 14.96
N LEU A 132 4.69 11.42 14.87
CA LEU A 132 3.29 11.04 15.15
C LEU A 132 3.12 10.37 16.53
N PHE A 133 3.74 10.90 17.52
CA PHE A 133 3.42 10.57 18.93
C PHE A 133 3.59 11.80 19.80
#